data_23d5d4ca1f785de66d62a97cc315e35f
#
_entry.id   23d5d4ca1f785de66d62a97cc315e35f
#
_cell.length_a   1.000
_cell.length_b   1.000
_cell.length_c   1.000
_cell.angle_alpha   90.00
_cell.angle_beta   90.00
_cell.angle_gamma   90.00
#
_symmetry.space_group_name_H-M   'P 1'
#
loop_
_entity.id
_entity.type
_entity.pdbx_description
1 polymer ?
#
loop_
_entity_poly.entity_id
_entity_poly.type
_entity_poly.pdbx_seq_one_letter_code
_entity_poly.pdbx_strand_id
1 'polypeptide(L)'
;MKKTIKLAIAAIILCSGFAMQGSAKQKVEPRYLFGFSASFADSTVYFTDIQKVDSAWVDTKTKFLLGRDEYSGQLKRYFASKEMPNRTCVVLFAENIKKAEKKLKKLKETYTVNAKGGYDVRYMTKAEFEFTPVYMGIEEEEIAVDTPKKDKKEKEKKENKDKKSGN
;
A
#
# COMPACT_ATOMS: atom_id res chain seq x y z
N MET A 1 20.05 -31.90 -42.83
CA MET A 1 19.94 -30.44 -42.75
C MET A 1 18.52 -29.92 -42.50
N LYS A 2 17.43 -30.45 -43.12
CA LYS A 2 16.06 -29.93 -42.90
C LYS A 2 15.49 -30.13 -41.47
N LYS A 3 15.94 -31.16 -40.73
CA LYS A 3 15.48 -31.43 -39.36
C LYS A 3 16.13 -30.53 -38.32
N THR A 4 17.39 -30.14 -38.53
CA THR A 4 18.13 -29.22 -37.61
C THR A 4 17.62 -27.79 -37.68
N ILE A 5 17.19 -27.34 -38.86
CA ILE A 5 16.60 -26.01 -39.06
C ILE A 5 15.24 -25.89 -38.37
N LYS A 6 14.41 -26.94 -38.37
CA LYS A 6 13.10 -26.95 -37.66
C LYS A 6 13.26 -26.88 -36.15
N LEU A 7 14.27 -27.54 -35.57
CA LEU A 7 14.58 -27.46 -34.15
C LEU A 7 15.09 -26.07 -33.72
N ALA A 8 15.90 -25.42 -34.58
CA ALA A 8 16.37 -24.06 -34.28
C ALA A 8 15.25 -23.00 -34.31
N ILE A 9 14.28 -23.13 -35.21
CA ILE A 9 13.12 -22.24 -35.30
C ILE A 9 12.19 -22.42 -34.09
N ALA A 10 12.00 -23.66 -33.62
CA ALA A 10 11.19 -23.95 -32.42
C ALA A 10 11.81 -23.36 -31.14
N ALA A 11 13.15 -23.35 -31.02
CA ALA A 11 13.86 -22.77 -29.89
C ALA A 11 13.75 -21.24 -29.84
N ILE A 12 13.73 -20.55 -31.00
CA ILE A 12 13.59 -19.09 -31.07
C ILE A 12 12.18 -18.63 -30.69
N ILE A 13 11.13 -19.41 -30.99
CA ILE A 13 9.75 -19.07 -30.61
C ILE A 13 9.51 -19.23 -29.10
N LEU A 14 10.22 -20.14 -28.43
CA LEU A 14 10.11 -20.32 -26.97
C LEU A 14 10.75 -19.16 -26.16
N CYS A 15 11.72 -18.44 -26.72
CA CYS A 15 12.41 -17.35 -26.02
C CYS A 15 11.70 -15.99 -26.11
N SER A 16 10.70 -15.82 -26.97
CA SER A 16 10.01 -14.54 -27.17
C SER A 16 8.79 -14.33 -26.28
N GLY A 17 8.48 -15.23 -25.35
CA GLY A 17 7.30 -15.18 -24.47
C GLY A 17 7.52 -14.50 -23.12
N PHE A 18 8.71 -13.98 -22.77
CA PHE A 18 9.02 -13.52 -21.41
C PHE A 18 9.34 -12.04 -21.30
N ALA A 19 8.60 -11.17 -21.95
CA ALA A 19 8.79 -9.73 -21.80
C ALA A 19 7.47 -8.96 -21.76
N MET A 20 6.55 -9.34 -20.88
CA MET A 20 5.49 -8.44 -20.40
C MET A 20 5.54 -8.38 -18.88
N GLN A 21 6.64 -7.87 -18.33
CA GLN A 21 6.60 -7.25 -17.02
C GLN A 21 5.84 -5.94 -17.20
N GLY A 22 4.51 -6.02 -17.09
CA GLY A 22 3.70 -4.81 -17.00
C GLY A 22 4.16 -4.02 -15.78
N SER A 23 4.72 -2.85 -16.01
CA SER A 23 5.08 -1.90 -14.95
C SER A 23 3.86 -1.70 -14.08
N ALA A 24 3.95 -2.06 -12.81
CA ALA A 24 2.85 -1.89 -11.89
C ALA A 24 2.62 -0.39 -11.72
N LYS A 25 1.48 0.12 -12.23
CA LYS A 25 1.14 1.54 -12.08
C LYS A 25 1.02 1.86 -10.60
N GLN A 26 1.68 2.91 -10.18
CA GLN A 26 1.69 3.39 -8.81
C GLN A 26 0.84 4.65 -8.71
N LYS A 27 0.28 4.90 -7.54
CA LYS A 27 -0.44 6.13 -7.26
C LYS A 27 -0.24 6.57 -5.82
N VAL A 28 -0.41 7.86 -5.58
CA VAL A 28 -0.45 8.43 -4.25
C VAL A 28 -1.89 8.51 -3.79
N GLU A 29 -2.21 7.93 -2.65
CA GLU A 29 -3.54 8.01 -2.06
C GLU A 29 -3.49 7.85 -0.53
N PRO A 30 -4.50 8.36 0.22
CA PRO A 30 -4.53 8.19 1.66
C PRO A 30 -4.57 6.73 2.08
N ARG A 31 -3.80 6.40 3.14
CA ARG A 31 -3.83 5.09 3.81
C ARG A 31 -3.87 5.27 5.32
N TYR A 32 -4.51 4.32 5.97
CA TYR A 32 -4.56 4.23 7.43
C TYR A 32 -3.55 3.19 7.88
N LEU A 33 -2.55 3.63 8.64
CA LEU A 33 -1.44 2.82 9.11
C LEU A 33 -1.50 2.68 10.62
N PHE A 34 -1.05 1.55 11.13
CA PHE A 34 -0.68 1.40 12.53
C PHE A 34 0.51 0.48 12.66
N GLY A 35 1.32 0.72 13.68
CA GLY A 35 2.51 -0.03 13.99
C GLY A 35 2.29 -1.07 15.07
N PHE A 36 3.05 -2.14 14.99
CA PHE A 36 3.19 -3.15 16.04
C PHE A 36 4.67 -3.38 16.29
N SER A 37 5.06 -3.50 17.55
CA SER A 37 6.43 -3.83 17.92
C SER A 37 6.48 -4.86 19.03
N ALA A 38 7.34 -5.86 18.88
CA ALA A 38 7.63 -6.90 19.86
C ALA A 38 9.14 -7.17 19.94
N SER A 39 9.57 -7.80 21.02
CA SER A 39 10.94 -8.24 21.21
C SER A 39 10.96 -9.71 21.64
N PHE A 40 12.06 -10.41 21.35
CA PHE A 40 12.33 -11.71 21.91
C PHE A 40 13.02 -11.63 23.30
N ALA A 41 13.46 -10.44 23.69
CA ALA A 41 14.15 -10.20 24.94
C ALA A 41 13.20 -9.88 26.11
N ASP A 42 11.94 -9.50 25.81
CA ASP A 42 10.93 -9.13 26.80
C ASP A 42 9.54 -9.54 26.35
N SER A 43 8.57 -9.50 27.27
CA SER A 43 7.15 -9.77 26.99
C SER A 43 6.34 -8.52 26.62
N THR A 44 6.98 -7.35 26.47
CA THR A 44 6.28 -6.10 26.16
C THR A 44 6.01 -6.01 24.66
N VAL A 45 4.78 -5.70 24.31
CA VAL A 45 4.36 -5.41 22.93
C VAL A 45 3.76 -4.02 22.87
N TYR A 46 4.03 -3.32 21.75
CA TYR A 46 3.54 -1.96 21.54
C TYR A 46 2.64 -1.91 20.31
N PHE A 47 1.58 -1.14 20.43
CA PHE A 47 0.68 -0.79 19.33
C PHE A 47 0.63 0.74 19.21
N THR A 48 0.78 1.26 18.00
CA THR A 48 0.51 2.69 17.78
C THR A 48 -0.97 2.92 17.54
N ASP A 49 -1.41 4.17 17.71
CA ASP A 49 -2.68 4.62 17.18
C ASP A 49 -2.76 4.38 15.67
N ILE A 50 -4.00 4.30 15.16
CA ILE A 50 -4.24 4.32 13.71
C ILE A 50 -4.03 5.75 13.22
N GLN A 51 -3.16 5.92 12.24
CA GLN A 51 -2.80 7.21 11.68
C GLN A 51 -3.13 7.25 10.19
N LYS A 52 -3.71 8.36 9.75
CA LYS A 52 -3.94 8.63 8.34
C LYS A 52 -2.69 9.26 7.75
N VAL A 53 -2.13 8.63 6.74
CA VAL A 53 -1.06 9.16 5.90
C VAL A 53 -1.67 9.54 4.55
N ASP A 54 -1.75 10.84 4.27
CA ASP A 54 -2.47 11.34 3.08
C ASP A 54 -1.73 11.07 1.77
N SER A 55 -0.40 11.03 1.80
CA SER A 55 0.45 10.84 0.63
C SER A 55 1.18 9.49 0.69
N ALA A 56 0.43 8.40 0.72
CA ALA A 56 0.99 7.06 0.71
C ALA A 56 1.05 6.49 -0.71
N TRP A 57 2.21 5.96 -1.11
CA TRP A 57 2.39 5.31 -2.41
C TRP A 57 1.81 3.90 -2.40
N VAL A 58 1.02 3.58 -3.43
CA VAL A 58 0.26 2.33 -3.52
C VAL A 58 0.37 1.74 -4.90
N ASP A 59 0.54 0.46 -4.98
CA ASP A 59 0.37 -0.29 -6.22
C ASP A 59 -1.10 -0.29 -6.64
N THR A 60 -1.41 0.15 -7.86
CA THR A 60 -2.79 0.32 -8.31
C THR A 60 -3.53 -0.99 -8.51
N LYS A 61 -2.82 -2.07 -8.80
CA LYS A 61 -3.38 -3.40 -9.07
C LYS A 61 -3.63 -4.17 -7.78
N THR A 62 -2.62 -4.26 -6.94
CA THR A 62 -2.68 -5.05 -5.70
C THR A 62 -3.20 -4.26 -4.51
N LYS A 63 -3.27 -2.92 -4.62
CA LYS A 63 -3.60 -1.98 -3.52
C LYS A 63 -2.60 -2.07 -2.36
N PHE A 64 -1.41 -2.61 -2.62
CA PHE A 64 -0.38 -2.78 -1.63
C PHE A 64 0.31 -1.45 -1.31
N LEU A 65 0.60 -1.21 -0.03
CA LEU A 65 1.37 -0.05 0.40
C LEU A 65 2.84 -0.24 0.02
N LEU A 66 3.37 0.67 -0.78
CA LEU A 66 4.79 0.71 -1.12
C LEU A 66 5.59 1.37 0.02
N GLY A 67 6.88 1.06 0.11
CA GLY A 67 7.73 1.58 1.18
C GLY A 67 7.37 1.10 2.59
N ARG A 68 6.71 -0.05 2.74
CA ARG A 68 6.35 -0.62 4.05
C ARG A 68 7.54 -0.86 4.97
N ASP A 69 8.64 -1.26 4.42
CA ASP A 69 9.92 -1.46 5.10
C ASP A 69 10.42 -0.14 5.69
N GLU A 70 10.30 0.97 4.96
CA GLU A 70 10.67 2.29 5.46
C GLU A 70 9.73 2.77 6.57
N TYR A 71 8.41 2.57 6.45
CA TYR A 71 7.48 2.84 7.55
C TYR A 71 7.81 2.00 8.80
N SER A 72 8.13 0.72 8.62
CA SER A 72 8.60 -0.14 9.72
C SER A 72 9.94 0.34 10.28
N GLY A 73 10.81 0.86 9.42
CA GLY A 73 12.08 1.49 9.77
C GLY A 73 11.92 2.74 10.62
N GLN A 74 10.92 3.59 10.33
CA GLN A 74 10.60 4.76 11.16
C GLN A 74 10.29 4.33 12.61
N LEU A 75 9.43 3.34 12.77
CA LEU A 75 9.07 2.81 14.09
C LEU A 75 10.28 2.16 14.79
N LYS A 76 11.12 1.44 14.05
CA LYS A 76 12.34 0.84 14.58
C LYS A 76 13.33 1.89 15.06
N ARG A 77 13.53 2.98 14.30
CA ARG A 77 14.39 4.12 14.70
C ARG A 77 13.86 4.79 15.97
N TYR A 78 12.55 4.97 16.05
CA TYR A 78 11.92 5.51 17.26
C TYR A 78 12.25 4.66 18.51
N PHE A 79 12.07 3.33 18.45
CA PHE A 79 12.42 2.47 19.58
C PHE A 79 13.92 2.47 19.89
N ALA A 80 14.78 2.54 18.88
CA ALA A 80 16.21 2.65 19.08
C ALA A 80 16.58 3.95 19.83
N SER A 81 15.92 5.08 19.52
CA SER A 81 16.11 6.35 20.23
C SER A 81 15.60 6.33 21.67
N LYS A 82 14.76 5.35 22.03
CA LYS A 82 14.27 5.09 23.40
C LYS A 82 15.07 3.98 24.11
N GLU A 83 16.27 3.70 23.65
CA GLU A 83 17.15 2.66 24.20
C GLU A 83 16.60 1.23 24.08
N MET A 84 15.71 0.99 23.12
CA MET A 84 15.11 -0.30 22.81
C MET A 84 15.44 -0.76 21.37
N PRO A 85 16.71 -0.97 20.99
CA PRO A 85 17.11 -1.15 19.59
C PRO A 85 16.71 -2.51 18.97
N ASN A 86 16.50 -3.54 19.79
CA ASN A 86 16.32 -4.92 19.34
C ASN A 86 14.86 -5.34 19.21
N ARG A 87 13.98 -4.40 18.81
CA ARG A 87 12.56 -4.69 18.59
C ARG A 87 12.25 -4.99 17.13
N THR A 88 11.43 -6.00 16.92
CA THR A 88 10.83 -6.27 15.61
C THR A 88 9.66 -5.31 15.44
N CYS A 89 9.69 -4.49 14.39
CA CYS A 89 8.66 -3.52 14.08
C CYS A 89 7.97 -3.89 12.77
N VAL A 90 6.65 -3.86 12.75
CA VAL A 90 5.82 -4.17 11.59
C VAL A 90 4.76 -3.09 11.43
N VAL A 91 4.51 -2.67 10.19
CA VAL A 91 3.44 -1.74 9.87
C VAL A 91 2.32 -2.46 9.12
N LEU A 92 1.11 -2.30 9.61
CA LEU A 92 -0.11 -2.76 8.96
C LEU A 92 -0.84 -1.54 8.38
N PHE A 93 -1.57 -1.77 7.30
CA PHE A 93 -2.26 -0.70 6.59
C PHE A 93 -3.64 -1.13 6.10
N ALA A 94 -4.49 -0.14 5.85
CA ALA A 94 -5.80 -0.33 5.24
C ALA A 94 -6.22 0.89 4.42
N GLU A 95 -7.18 0.69 3.52
CA GLU A 95 -7.74 1.75 2.67
C GLU A 95 -8.62 2.73 3.44
N ASN A 96 -9.24 2.27 4.53
CA ASN A 96 -10.14 3.09 5.35
C ASN A 96 -10.01 2.74 6.84
N ILE A 97 -10.50 3.64 7.67
CA ILE A 97 -10.40 3.54 9.14
C ILE A 97 -11.06 2.27 9.66
N LYS A 98 -12.24 1.89 9.18
CA LYS A 98 -12.97 0.69 9.66
C LYS A 98 -12.21 -0.60 9.40
N LYS A 99 -11.54 -0.70 8.23
CA LYS A 99 -10.69 -1.85 7.92
C LYS A 99 -9.43 -1.87 8.79
N ALA A 100 -8.84 -0.69 9.09
CA ALA A 100 -7.69 -0.58 9.98
C ALA A 100 -8.06 -1.00 11.41
N GLU A 101 -9.17 -0.50 11.94
CA GLU A 101 -9.69 -0.86 13.28
C GLU A 101 -9.92 -2.37 13.41
N LYS A 102 -10.54 -2.99 12.40
CA LYS A 102 -10.76 -4.44 12.38
C LYS A 102 -9.44 -5.22 12.43
N LYS A 103 -8.42 -4.79 11.67
CA LYS A 103 -7.10 -5.41 11.70
C LYS A 103 -6.40 -5.21 13.04
N LEU A 104 -6.45 -3.99 13.59
CA LEU A 104 -5.86 -3.65 14.88
C LEU A 104 -6.51 -4.47 15.99
N LYS A 105 -7.85 -4.53 16.03
CA LYS A 105 -8.59 -5.33 17.02
C LYS A 105 -8.16 -6.80 16.98
N LYS A 106 -8.16 -7.41 15.79
CA LYS A 106 -7.74 -8.81 15.61
C LYS A 106 -6.32 -9.07 16.11
N LEU A 107 -5.40 -8.14 15.81
CA LEU A 107 -4.01 -8.28 16.25
C LEU A 107 -3.89 -8.11 17.77
N LYS A 108 -4.59 -7.13 18.37
CA LYS A 108 -4.62 -6.94 19.82
C LYS A 108 -5.14 -8.18 20.56
N GLU A 109 -6.22 -8.79 20.06
CA GLU A 109 -6.79 -10.01 20.66
C GLU A 109 -5.76 -11.15 20.73
N THR A 110 -4.82 -11.23 19.80
CA THR A 110 -3.74 -12.23 19.82
C THR A 110 -2.83 -12.08 21.05
N TYR A 111 -2.60 -10.85 21.51
CA TYR A 111 -1.69 -10.55 22.62
C TYR A 111 -2.40 -10.25 23.94
N THR A 112 -3.74 -10.24 23.95
CA THR A 112 -4.55 -10.01 25.14
C THR A 112 -5.39 -11.25 25.49
N VAL A 113 -6.51 -11.46 24.79
CA VAL A 113 -7.50 -12.49 25.10
C VAL A 113 -7.00 -13.90 24.76
N ASN A 114 -6.30 -14.04 23.61
CA ASN A 114 -5.86 -15.34 23.09
C ASN A 114 -4.42 -15.70 23.49
N ALA A 115 -3.75 -14.85 24.25
CA ALA A 115 -2.38 -15.09 24.67
C ALA A 115 -2.29 -16.17 25.74
N LYS A 116 -1.54 -17.23 25.47
CA LYS A 116 -1.22 -18.28 26.48
C LYS A 116 -0.14 -17.84 27.48
N GLY A 117 0.48 -16.69 27.28
CA GLY A 117 1.49 -16.07 28.13
C GLY A 117 1.14 -14.61 28.40
N GLY A 118 1.52 -14.09 29.57
CA GLY A 118 1.30 -12.69 29.91
C GLY A 118 2.17 -11.77 29.06
N TYR A 119 1.55 -10.97 28.20
CA TYR A 119 2.21 -9.86 27.52
C TYR A 119 1.89 -8.55 28.24
N ASP A 120 2.89 -7.69 28.38
CA ASP A 120 2.71 -6.29 28.78
C ASP A 120 2.33 -5.49 27.51
N VAL A 121 1.05 -5.23 27.34
CA VAL A 121 0.52 -4.55 26.15
C VAL A 121 0.49 -3.05 26.38
N ARG A 122 1.29 -2.32 25.57
CA ARG A 122 1.41 -0.86 25.65
C ARG A 122 0.89 -0.20 24.38
N TYR A 123 0.31 0.98 24.54
CA TYR A 123 -0.24 1.78 23.45
C TYR A 123 0.55 3.07 23.33
N MET A 124 0.84 3.44 22.09
CA MET A 124 1.55 4.66 21.74
C MET A 124 0.60 5.58 21.01
N THR A 125 0.46 6.78 21.53
CA THR A 125 -0.35 7.82 20.92
C THR A 125 0.36 8.44 19.71
N LYS A 126 -0.41 9.12 18.85
CA LYS A 126 0.14 9.91 17.75
C LYS A 126 1.13 11.00 18.22
N ALA A 127 0.94 11.54 19.44
CA ALA A 127 1.85 12.53 20.02
C ALA A 127 3.23 11.94 20.36
N GLU A 128 3.30 10.64 20.68
CA GLU A 128 4.57 9.96 20.97
C GLU A 128 5.30 9.53 19.72
N PHE A 129 4.53 9.04 18.72
CA PHE A 129 5.08 8.58 17.46
C PHE A 129 4.11 8.84 16.31
N GLU A 130 4.58 9.51 15.27
CA GLU A 130 3.83 9.77 14.05
C GLU A 130 4.58 9.24 12.82
N PHE A 131 3.85 8.56 11.94
CA PHE A 131 4.37 8.15 10.63
C PHE A 131 4.49 9.35 9.70
N THR A 132 5.66 9.52 9.10
CA THR A 132 5.87 10.48 8.02
C THR A 132 5.69 9.80 6.66
N PRO A 133 5.10 10.49 5.66
CA PRO A 133 4.99 9.96 4.31
C PRO A 133 6.35 9.53 3.75
N VAL A 134 6.38 8.39 3.08
CA VAL A 134 7.58 7.87 2.41
C VAL A 134 7.53 8.27 0.95
N TYR A 135 8.57 8.97 0.49
CA TYR A 135 8.75 9.31 -0.91
C TYR A 135 9.49 8.18 -1.64
N MET A 136 8.93 7.70 -2.75
CA MET A 136 9.49 6.55 -3.48
C MET A 136 10.47 6.93 -4.60
N GLY A 137 10.75 8.23 -4.79
CA GLY A 137 11.72 8.71 -5.80
C GLY A 137 11.31 8.45 -7.26
N ILE A 138 10.03 8.21 -7.50
CA ILE A 138 9.51 7.98 -8.85
C ILE A 138 9.24 9.33 -9.48
N GLU A 139 9.85 9.59 -10.63
CA GLU A 139 9.62 10.82 -11.39
C GLU A 139 8.14 10.96 -11.77
N GLU A 140 7.63 12.20 -11.79
CA GLU A 140 6.19 12.52 -11.91
C GLU A 140 5.53 12.05 -13.22
N GLU A 141 6.28 11.54 -14.19
CA GLU A 141 5.74 11.07 -15.48
C GLU A 141 4.80 9.86 -15.38
N GLU A 142 4.76 9.13 -14.25
CA GLU A 142 3.87 7.98 -14.06
C GLU A 142 2.70 8.23 -13.08
N ILE A 143 2.51 9.45 -12.61
CA ILE A 143 1.35 9.79 -11.78
C ILE A 143 0.12 9.90 -12.69
N ALA A 144 -0.60 8.81 -12.89
CA ALA A 144 -1.94 8.86 -13.46
C ALA A 144 -2.86 9.61 -12.47
N VAL A 145 -2.94 10.92 -12.62
CA VAL A 145 -4.00 11.72 -12.01
C VAL A 145 -5.29 11.27 -12.68
N ASP A 146 -6.05 10.44 -11.99
CA ASP A 146 -7.41 10.07 -12.39
C ASP A 146 -8.30 11.31 -12.21
N THR A 147 -8.23 12.19 -13.22
CA THR A 147 -9.16 13.32 -13.32
C THR A 147 -10.51 12.71 -13.66
N PRO A 148 -11.58 12.93 -12.86
CA PRO A 148 -12.90 12.41 -13.19
C PRO A 148 -13.30 13.00 -14.54
N LYS A 149 -13.51 12.14 -15.54
CA LYS A 149 -14.11 12.50 -16.83
C LYS A 149 -15.48 13.06 -16.57
N LYS A 150 -15.58 14.39 -16.43
CA LYS A 150 -16.84 15.12 -16.52
C LYS A 150 -17.40 14.93 -17.93
N ASP A 151 -18.48 14.25 -17.96
CA ASP A 151 -19.56 14.20 -18.93
C ASP A 151 -19.41 15.00 -20.23
N LYS A 152 -19.01 14.30 -21.30
CA LYS A 152 -19.17 14.71 -22.69
C LYS A 152 -20.53 14.32 -23.28
N LYS A 153 -21.50 13.97 -22.43
CA LYS A 153 -22.84 13.52 -22.90
C LYS A 153 -23.91 14.60 -22.98
N GLU A 154 -23.59 15.85 -22.64
CA GLU A 154 -24.60 16.91 -22.62
C GLU A 154 -24.59 17.84 -23.83
N LYS A 155 -23.57 17.75 -24.72
CA LYS A 155 -23.49 18.61 -25.93
C LYS A 155 -24.12 18.00 -27.17
N GLU A 156 -24.28 16.70 -27.30
CA GLU A 156 -24.93 16.10 -28.48
C GLU A 156 -26.46 16.13 -28.44
N LYS A 157 -27.08 16.41 -27.30
CA LYS A 157 -28.52 16.45 -27.14
C LYS A 157 -29.13 17.81 -27.41
N LYS A 158 -28.34 18.88 -27.49
CA LYS A 158 -28.84 20.24 -27.85
C LYS A 158 -28.78 20.52 -29.36
N GLU A 159 -27.88 19.92 -30.09
CA GLU A 159 -27.75 20.17 -31.53
C GLU A 159 -28.81 19.45 -32.40
N ASN A 160 -29.41 18.41 -31.85
CA ASN A 160 -30.48 17.66 -32.56
C ASN A 160 -31.92 18.17 -32.30
N LYS A 161 -32.09 19.19 -31.43
CA LYS A 161 -33.41 19.77 -31.14
C LYS A 161 -33.71 20.98 -31.98
N ASP A 162 -32.72 21.67 -32.50
CA ASP A 162 -32.89 22.89 -33.31
C ASP A 162 -33.07 22.61 -34.81
N LYS A 163 -32.87 21.37 -35.25
CA LYS A 163 -33.11 20.96 -36.65
C LYS A 163 -34.51 20.38 -36.93
N LYS A 164 -35.41 20.35 -35.95
CA LYS A 164 -36.78 19.77 -36.09
C LYS A 164 -37.88 20.77 -35.92
N SER A 165 -37.59 22.07 -35.84
CA SER A 165 -38.60 23.14 -35.71
C SER A 165 -38.50 24.19 -36.83
N GLY A 166 -38.18 23.76 -38.02
CA GLY A 166 -38.18 24.64 -39.21
C GLY A 166 -38.62 23.88 -40.44
N ASN A 167 -39.91 23.58 -40.51
CA ASN A 167 -40.65 23.38 -41.76
C ASN A 167 -42.16 23.38 -41.48
#